data_4a859375ba4b27dc25b81ce5a9808bcc
#
_entry.id   4a859375ba4b27dc25b81ce5a9808bcc
#
_cell.length_a   1.000
_cell.length_b   1.000
_cell.length_c   1.000
_cell.angle_alpha   90.00
_cell.angle_beta   90.00
_cell.angle_gamma   90.00
#
_symmetry.space_group_name_H-M   'P 1'
#
loop_
_entity.id
_entity.type
_entity.pdbx_description
1 polymer ?
#
loop_
_entity_poly.entity_id
_entity_poly.type
_entity_poly.pdbx_seq_one_letter_code
_entity_poly.pdbx_strand_id
1 'polypeptide(L)'
;MVATPKKLFAIATTAVMALSLTAAPASAASGASGASRSRLMNAATELCLAVGKSEVRAGKKVIQWTCSTNKDQQWIYRKRKVINAKTGMCLAIARGVQVKGKYAIQWPCTDGGSEQEWIYDEHQRLRNRATDMCLAVGKAERKPGKWIIQWTCRDSADQAWLMR
;
A
#
# COMPACT_ATOMS: atom_id res chain seq x y z
N MET A 1 -64.68 -79.76 18.00
CA MET A 1 -64.02 -78.84 18.95
C MET A 1 -62.74 -78.41 18.27
N VAL A 2 -62.74 -77.23 17.75
CA VAL A 2 -61.62 -76.72 16.87
C VAL A 2 -60.81 -75.72 17.67
N ALA A 3 -59.50 -75.97 17.84
CA ALA A 3 -58.54 -75.11 18.53
C ALA A 3 -57.92 -74.19 17.53
N THR A 4 -57.99 -72.87 17.79
CA THR A 4 -57.43 -71.80 17.00
C THR A 4 -55.99 -71.51 17.45
N PRO A 5 -55.01 -71.36 16.55
CA PRO A 5 -53.63 -70.98 16.96
C PRO A 5 -53.49 -69.44 17.08
N LYS A 6 -52.87 -69.01 18.16
CA LYS A 6 -52.53 -67.63 18.42
C LYS A 6 -51.32 -67.24 17.55
N LYS A 7 -51.50 -66.20 16.72
CA LYS A 7 -50.37 -65.56 15.97
C LYS A 7 -49.58 -64.61 16.89
N LEU A 8 -48.34 -64.89 17.09
CA LEU A 8 -47.32 -63.91 17.67
C LEU A 8 -46.97 -62.92 16.63
N PHE A 9 -47.22 -61.66 16.92
CA PHE A 9 -46.68 -60.55 16.15
C PHE A 9 -45.28 -60.18 16.72
N ALA A 10 -44.23 -60.34 15.90
CA ALA A 10 -42.93 -59.85 16.21
C ALA A 10 -42.85 -58.33 15.82
N ILE A 11 -42.60 -57.47 16.79
CA ILE A 11 -42.35 -56.03 16.57
C ILE A 11 -40.93 -55.87 16.24
N ALA A 12 -40.64 -55.54 14.99
CA ALA A 12 -39.25 -55.10 14.57
C ALA A 12 -39.09 -53.66 14.94
N THR A 13 -38.23 -53.40 15.91
CA THR A 13 -37.76 -52.02 16.24
C THR A 13 -36.65 -51.61 15.28
N THR A 14 -36.95 -50.76 14.33
CA THR A 14 -35.97 -50.08 13.48
C THR A 14 -35.31 -48.96 14.27
N ALA A 15 -34.03 -49.14 14.60
CA ALA A 15 -33.20 -48.11 15.17
C ALA A 15 -32.83 -47.10 14.07
N VAL A 16 -33.35 -45.88 14.15
CA VAL A 16 -32.93 -44.76 13.29
C VAL A 16 -31.68 -44.16 13.89
N MET A 17 -30.55 -44.43 13.25
CA MET A 17 -29.29 -43.70 13.57
C MET A 17 -29.38 -42.28 12.97
N ALA A 18 -29.54 -41.29 13.81
CA ALA A 18 -29.39 -39.89 13.45
C ALA A 18 -27.90 -39.56 13.28
N LEU A 19 -27.43 -39.39 12.01
CA LEU A 19 -26.14 -38.78 11.74
C LEU A 19 -26.24 -37.27 12.06
N SER A 20 -25.68 -36.88 13.18
CA SER A 20 -25.46 -35.47 13.48
C SER A 20 -24.28 -34.93 12.64
N LEU A 21 -24.55 -34.20 11.56
CA LEU A 21 -23.54 -33.39 10.88
C LEU A 21 -23.18 -32.21 11.80
N THR A 22 -22.02 -32.31 12.44
CA THR A 22 -21.42 -31.15 13.09
C THR A 22 -20.80 -30.28 12.00
N ALA A 23 -21.51 -29.20 11.64
CA ALA A 23 -20.93 -28.16 10.80
C ALA A 23 -19.79 -27.47 11.59
N ALA A 24 -18.56 -27.66 11.16
CA ALA A 24 -17.42 -26.88 11.66
C ALA A 24 -17.66 -25.39 11.33
N PRO A 25 -17.42 -24.47 12.28
CA PRO A 25 -17.49 -23.04 11.96
C PRO A 25 -16.40 -22.75 10.94
N ALA A 26 -16.81 -22.28 9.75
CA ALA A 26 -15.89 -21.70 8.79
C ALA A 26 -15.28 -20.45 9.44
N SER A 27 -14.02 -20.57 9.90
CA SER A 27 -13.24 -19.41 10.30
C SER A 27 -13.13 -18.50 9.08
N ALA A 28 -13.97 -17.46 9.02
CA ALA A 28 -13.76 -16.35 8.10
C ALA A 28 -12.44 -15.71 8.50
N ALA A 29 -11.37 -16.11 7.82
CA ALA A 29 -10.13 -15.35 7.83
C ALA A 29 -10.48 -13.98 7.25
N SER A 30 -10.73 -13.01 8.11
CA SER A 30 -10.84 -11.61 7.78
C SER A 30 -9.47 -11.23 7.19
N GLY A 31 -9.34 -11.36 5.88
CA GLY A 31 -8.24 -10.83 5.11
C GLY A 31 -8.28 -9.30 5.23
N ALA A 32 -7.82 -8.78 6.35
CA ALA A 32 -7.38 -7.40 6.40
C ALA A 32 -6.25 -7.30 5.39
N SER A 33 -6.55 -6.87 4.16
CA SER A 33 -5.54 -6.49 3.19
C SER A 33 -4.87 -5.23 3.73
N GLY A 34 -4.00 -5.42 4.72
CA GLY A 34 -3.14 -4.39 5.25
C GLY A 34 -2.32 -3.87 4.09
N ALA A 35 -2.54 -2.61 3.72
CA ALA A 35 -1.75 -1.97 2.69
C ALA A 35 -0.27 -2.17 3.01
N SER A 36 0.44 -2.88 2.13
CA SER A 36 1.86 -3.19 2.31
C SER A 36 2.66 -1.91 2.47
N ARG A 37 3.52 -1.87 3.46
CA ARG A 37 4.50 -0.78 3.65
C ARG A 37 5.77 -1.14 2.91
N SER A 38 6.24 -0.23 2.09
CA SER A 38 7.46 -0.40 1.31
C SER A 38 8.37 0.81 1.47
N ARG A 39 9.66 0.60 1.33
CA ARG A 39 10.60 1.70 1.09
C ARG A 39 10.62 1.99 -0.40
N LEU A 40 10.68 3.25 -0.75
CA LEU A 40 10.89 3.70 -2.12
C LEU A 40 12.38 4.03 -2.27
N MET A 41 13.14 3.11 -2.86
CA MET A 41 14.58 3.26 -3.11
C MET A 41 14.80 3.78 -4.53
N ASN A 42 15.57 4.86 -4.67
CA ASN A 42 15.91 5.40 -5.98
C ASN A 42 16.95 4.52 -6.68
N ALA A 43 16.72 4.14 -7.93
CA ALA A 43 17.58 3.22 -8.66
C ALA A 43 18.97 3.81 -8.99
N ALA A 44 19.10 5.13 -9.15
CA ALA A 44 20.39 5.76 -9.44
C ALA A 44 21.25 5.95 -8.18
N THR A 45 20.60 6.30 -7.06
CA THR A 45 21.32 6.73 -5.85
C THR A 45 21.38 5.66 -4.76
N GLU A 46 20.51 4.64 -4.84
CA GLU A 46 20.33 3.60 -3.83
C GLU A 46 19.89 4.15 -2.45
N LEU A 47 19.46 5.40 -2.41
CA LEU A 47 18.93 6.05 -1.23
C LEU A 47 17.40 5.97 -1.20
N CYS A 48 16.82 5.99 0.00
CA CYS A 48 15.39 5.85 0.22
C CYS A 48 14.68 7.20 0.35
N LEU A 49 13.46 7.27 -0.18
CA LEU A 49 12.56 8.40 0.00
C LEU A 49 12.22 8.55 1.49
N ALA A 50 12.40 9.74 2.05
CA ALA A 50 12.26 9.99 3.48
C ALA A 50 11.62 11.35 3.79
N VAL A 51 10.97 11.44 4.95
CA VAL A 51 10.60 12.73 5.53
C VAL A 51 11.73 13.21 6.42
N GLY A 52 12.37 14.31 6.06
CA GLY A 52 13.53 14.83 6.78
C GLY A 52 13.26 15.05 8.27
N LYS A 53 14.15 14.54 9.13
CA LYS A 53 14.06 14.57 10.60
C LYS A 53 12.78 13.91 11.16
N SER A 54 12.12 13.05 10.40
CA SER A 54 10.82 12.44 10.77
C SER A 54 9.76 13.46 11.21
N GLU A 55 9.82 14.69 10.69
CA GLU A 55 9.03 15.83 11.17
C GLU A 55 7.57 15.74 10.71
N VAL A 56 6.66 15.78 11.66
CA VAL A 56 5.20 15.75 11.40
C VAL A 56 4.71 17.19 11.17
N ARG A 57 4.99 17.73 9.98
CA ARG A 57 4.62 19.09 9.58
C ARG A 57 4.21 19.13 8.10
N ALA A 58 3.03 19.71 7.83
CA ALA A 58 2.57 19.96 6.46
C ALA A 58 3.55 20.89 5.72
N GLY A 59 3.77 20.63 4.43
CA GLY A 59 4.70 21.37 3.59
C GLY A 59 6.17 21.02 3.78
N LYS A 60 6.51 20.06 4.66
CA LYS A 60 7.89 19.59 4.81
C LYS A 60 8.35 18.96 3.50
N LYS A 61 9.50 19.39 3.00
CA LYS A 61 10.13 18.82 1.81
C LYS A 61 10.55 17.37 2.07
N VAL A 62 10.28 16.53 1.10
CA VAL A 62 10.72 15.13 1.09
C VAL A 62 12.15 15.08 0.57
N ILE A 63 12.95 14.20 1.14
CA ILE A 63 14.36 14.03 0.85
C ILE A 63 14.68 12.59 0.46
N GLN A 64 15.88 12.34 -0.03
CA GLN A 64 16.45 11.00 0.01
C GLN A 64 17.40 10.89 1.22
N TRP A 65 17.49 9.69 1.79
CA TRP A 65 18.37 9.40 2.91
C TRP A 65 18.87 7.95 2.85
N THR A 66 19.96 7.64 3.57
CA THR A 66 20.43 6.27 3.71
C THR A 66 19.27 5.37 4.17
N CYS A 67 19.05 4.27 3.46
CA CYS A 67 17.92 3.38 3.73
C CYS A 67 17.98 2.78 5.13
N SER A 68 16.87 2.82 5.84
CA SER A 68 16.70 2.26 7.18
C SER A 68 15.32 1.66 7.35
N THR A 69 15.05 1.06 8.50
CA THR A 69 13.72 0.54 8.87
C THR A 69 12.83 1.59 9.53
N ASN A 70 13.27 2.83 9.62
CA ASN A 70 12.51 3.90 10.23
C ASN A 70 11.19 4.18 9.50
N LYS A 71 10.13 4.46 10.24
CA LYS A 71 8.78 4.66 9.68
C LYS A 71 8.69 5.89 8.76
N ASP A 72 9.57 6.88 8.90
CA ASP A 72 9.64 8.06 8.01
C ASP A 72 10.15 7.74 6.61
N GLN A 73 10.73 6.53 6.41
CA GLN A 73 11.12 5.99 5.11
C GLN A 73 10.18 4.91 4.58
N GLN A 74 9.14 4.56 5.35
CA GLN A 74 8.14 3.59 4.93
C GLN A 74 6.94 4.32 4.33
N TRP A 75 6.49 3.84 3.19
CA TRP A 75 5.40 4.43 2.43
C TRP A 75 4.35 3.38 2.09
N ILE A 76 3.09 3.80 2.08
CA ILE A 76 1.95 2.98 1.67
C ILE A 76 1.47 3.53 0.34
N TYR A 77 1.54 2.72 -0.72
CA TYR A 77 0.92 3.06 -2.00
C TYR A 77 -0.49 2.49 -2.05
N ARG A 78 -1.49 3.35 -1.98
CA ARG A 78 -2.90 2.96 -2.01
C ARG A 78 -3.76 4.01 -2.70
N LYS A 79 -4.62 3.58 -3.63
CA LYS A 79 -5.53 4.48 -4.39
C LYS A 79 -4.77 5.68 -4.98
N ARG A 80 -3.62 5.42 -5.60
CA ARG A 80 -2.70 6.43 -6.17
C ARG A 80 -2.09 7.42 -5.15
N LYS A 81 -2.35 7.28 -3.87
CA LYS A 81 -1.69 8.07 -2.82
C LYS A 81 -0.43 7.34 -2.35
N VAL A 82 0.62 8.11 -2.10
CA VAL A 82 1.87 7.65 -1.48
C VAL A 82 1.89 8.24 -0.08
N ILE A 83 1.57 7.43 0.92
CA ILE A 83 1.31 7.86 2.30
C ILE A 83 2.51 7.49 3.18
N ASN A 84 3.07 8.46 3.89
CA ASN A 84 4.17 8.19 4.82
C ASN A 84 3.67 7.46 6.07
N ALA A 85 4.31 6.34 6.43
CA ALA A 85 3.88 5.50 7.56
C ALA A 85 4.13 6.13 8.94
N LYS A 86 5.02 7.12 9.04
CA LYS A 86 5.30 7.86 10.27
C LYS A 86 4.31 8.99 10.49
N THR A 87 4.07 9.79 9.44
CA THR A 87 3.32 11.05 9.56
C THR A 87 1.86 10.92 9.15
N GLY A 88 1.48 9.85 8.42
CA GLY A 88 0.15 9.69 7.84
C GLY A 88 -0.13 10.67 6.68
N MET A 89 0.83 11.50 6.32
CA MET A 89 0.66 12.50 5.25
C MET A 89 0.99 11.94 3.88
N CYS A 90 0.39 12.53 2.86
CA CYS A 90 0.57 12.17 1.45
C CYS A 90 1.74 12.91 0.82
N LEU A 91 2.48 12.22 -0.04
CA LEU A 91 3.44 12.81 -0.97
C LEU A 91 2.68 13.71 -1.95
N ALA A 92 3.13 14.93 -2.13
CA ALA A 92 2.44 15.92 -2.94
C ALA A 92 3.40 16.86 -3.68
N ILE A 93 2.89 17.46 -4.76
CA ILE A 93 3.49 18.66 -5.36
C ILE A 93 2.68 19.87 -4.91
N ALA A 94 3.30 20.79 -4.20
CA ALA A 94 2.62 21.95 -3.65
C ALA A 94 1.80 22.69 -4.71
N ARG A 95 0.49 22.84 -4.48
CA ARG A 95 -0.49 23.50 -5.37
C ARG A 95 -0.59 22.88 -6.78
N GLY A 96 -0.08 21.68 -7.02
CA GLY A 96 -0.09 21.07 -8.35
C GLY A 96 0.60 21.91 -9.45
N VAL A 97 1.61 22.69 -9.08
CA VAL A 97 2.28 23.61 -10.01
C VAL A 97 3.20 22.85 -10.95
N GLN A 98 2.95 22.93 -12.25
CA GLN A 98 3.72 22.26 -13.30
C GLN A 98 5.05 23.01 -13.60
N VAL A 99 5.95 23.00 -12.64
CA VAL A 99 7.29 23.63 -12.76
C VAL A 99 8.38 22.60 -12.51
N LYS A 100 9.30 22.43 -13.46
CA LYS A 100 10.49 21.57 -13.31
C LYS A 100 11.33 22.01 -12.11
N GLY A 101 11.81 21.04 -11.34
CA GLY A 101 12.59 21.31 -10.13
C GLY A 101 11.75 21.69 -8.90
N LYS A 102 10.43 21.75 -9.00
CA LYS A 102 9.55 21.96 -7.83
C LYS A 102 9.72 20.79 -6.85
N TYR A 103 9.89 21.14 -5.58
CA TYR A 103 10.07 20.15 -4.52
C TYR A 103 8.81 19.36 -4.26
N ALA A 104 8.99 18.04 -4.06
CA ALA A 104 7.99 17.20 -3.45
C ALA A 104 7.94 17.49 -1.95
N ILE A 105 6.73 17.51 -1.40
CA ILE A 105 6.45 17.77 0.00
C ILE A 105 5.56 16.66 0.57
N GLN A 106 5.44 16.59 1.88
CA GLN A 106 4.30 15.93 2.52
C GLN A 106 3.20 16.93 2.83
N TRP A 107 1.95 16.50 2.70
CA TRP A 107 0.77 17.31 3.00
C TRP A 107 -0.35 16.41 3.56
N PRO A 108 -1.27 16.92 4.41
CA PRO A 108 -2.46 16.14 4.81
C PRO A 108 -3.15 15.56 3.59
N CYS A 109 -3.50 14.27 3.65
CA CYS A 109 -4.17 13.62 2.53
C CYS A 109 -5.55 14.21 2.31
N THR A 110 -5.88 14.56 1.07
CA THR A 110 -7.18 15.10 0.66
C THR A 110 -7.82 14.19 -0.38
N ASP A 111 -9.14 14.03 -0.34
CA ASP A 111 -9.86 13.36 -1.39
C ASP A 111 -9.93 14.25 -2.64
N GLY A 112 -9.71 13.65 -3.82
CA GLY A 112 -9.76 14.39 -5.10
C GLY A 112 -8.56 15.29 -5.42
N GLY A 113 -7.59 15.45 -4.51
CA GLY A 113 -6.38 16.24 -4.75
C GLY A 113 -5.45 15.55 -5.75
N SER A 114 -5.48 15.95 -7.03
CA SER A 114 -4.67 15.37 -8.09
C SER A 114 -3.17 15.60 -7.90
N GLU A 115 -2.77 16.66 -7.20
CA GLU A 115 -1.39 16.98 -6.83
C GLU A 115 -0.78 16.00 -5.82
N GLN A 116 -1.63 15.15 -5.19
CA GLN A 116 -1.26 14.07 -4.30
C GLN A 116 -1.43 12.69 -4.92
N GLU A 117 -1.89 12.62 -6.17
CA GLU A 117 -2.07 11.36 -6.87
C GLU A 117 -0.87 11.07 -7.77
N TRP A 118 -0.40 9.83 -7.67
CA TRP A 118 0.78 9.34 -8.36
C TRP A 118 0.45 8.07 -9.13
N ILE A 119 0.84 8.03 -10.39
CA ILE A 119 0.76 6.84 -11.23
C ILE A 119 2.11 6.16 -11.16
N TYR A 120 2.14 4.92 -10.67
CA TYR A 120 3.34 4.08 -10.69
C TYR A 120 3.31 3.27 -11.97
N ASP A 121 4.26 3.52 -12.87
CA ASP A 121 4.29 2.95 -14.21
C ASP A 121 5.27 1.75 -14.35
N GLU A 122 5.30 1.14 -15.53
CA GLU A 122 6.16 -0.01 -15.85
C GLU A 122 7.66 0.30 -15.78
N HIS A 123 8.06 1.57 -15.87
CA HIS A 123 9.43 2.04 -15.67
C HIS A 123 9.73 2.37 -14.20
N GLN A 124 8.84 1.96 -13.28
CA GLN A 124 8.95 2.21 -11.83
C GLN A 124 9.00 3.70 -11.45
N ARG A 125 8.42 4.57 -12.29
CA ARG A 125 8.34 6.00 -12.03
C ARG A 125 7.05 6.33 -11.30
N LEU A 126 7.12 7.34 -10.44
CA LEU A 126 5.96 7.98 -9.82
C LEU A 126 5.64 9.26 -10.60
N ARG A 127 4.63 9.22 -11.45
CA ARG A 127 4.16 10.36 -12.26
C ARG A 127 3.00 11.05 -11.55
N ASN A 128 3.15 12.33 -11.27
CA ASN A 128 2.12 13.12 -10.59
C ASN A 128 0.95 13.43 -11.53
N ARG A 129 -0.27 13.20 -11.07
CA ARG A 129 -1.47 13.33 -11.92
C ARG A 129 -1.82 14.78 -12.27
N ALA A 130 -1.51 15.73 -11.38
CA ALA A 130 -1.79 17.16 -11.63
C ALA A 130 -0.79 17.79 -12.62
N THR A 131 0.48 17.35 -12.58
CA THR A 131 1.56 18.04 -13.30
C THR A 131 2.11 17.24 -14.46
N ASP A 132 1.74 15.97 -14.57
CA ASP A 132 2.26 15.00 -15.56
C ASP A 132 3.81 14.85 -15.53
N MET A 133 4.43 15.25 -14.41
CA MET A 133 5.86 15.13 -14.18
C MET A 133 6.19 13.99 -13.24
N CYS A 134 7.41 13.45 -13.37
CA CYS A 134 7.90 12.33 -12.57
C CYS A 134 8.69 12.80 -11.35
N LEU A 135 8.55 12.04 -10.26
CA LEU A 135 9.36 12.20 -9.06
C LEU A 135 10.81 11.86 -9.37
N ALA A 136 11.74 12.72 -9.00
CA ALA A 136 13.16 12.60 -9.39
C ALA A 136 14.10 13.02 -8.28
N VAL A 137 15.32 12.46 -8.33
CA VAL A 137 16.48 13.00 -7.61
C VAL A 137 17.19 13.98 -8.54
N GLY A 138 17.23 15.25 -8.15
CA GLY A 138 17.87 16.27 -8.96
C GLY A 138 19.34 15.93 -9.26
N LYS A 139 19.72 15.90 -10.56
CA LYS A 139 21.06 15.57 -11.06
C LYS A 139 21.55 14.16 -10.67
N ALA A 140 20.68 13.23 -10.30
CA ALA A 140 21.03 11.90 -9.78
C ALA A 140 22.10 11.95 -8.66
N GLU A 141 22.10 13.01 -7.86
CA GLU A 141 23.14 13.28 -6.86
C GLU A 141 23.03 12.33 -5.67
N ARG A 142 24.05 11.51 -5.44
CA ARG A 142 24.10 10.52 -4.34
C ARG A 142 24.44 11.19 -2.99
N LYS A 143 23.64 12.16 -2.58
CA LYS A 143 23.83 12.87 -1.32
C LYS A 143 22.64 12.71 -0.40
N PRO A 144 22.79 12.08 0.80
CA PRO A 144 21.74 12.07 1.82
C PRO A 144 21.29 13.50 2.15
N GLY A 145 19.98 13.68 2.36
CA GLY A 145 19.39 14.99 2.62
C GLY A 145 19.05 15.80 1.36
N LYS A 146 19.38 15.31 0.17
CA LYS A 146 18.97 15.95 -1.09
C LYS A 146 17.46 15.97 -1.20
N TRP A 147 16.90 17.12 -1.56
CA TRP A 147 15.46 17.27 -1.79
C TRP A 147 15.03 16.53 -3.06
N ILE A 148 13.88 15.89 -2.95
CA ILE A 148 13.22 15.25 -4.07
C ILE A 148 12.38 16.28 -4.81
N ILE A 149 12.41 16.22 -6.13
CA ILE A 149 11.77 17.17 -7.03
C ILE A 149 10.84 16.46 -8.01
N GLN A 150 10.02 17.22 -8.71
CA GLN A 150 9.43 16.75 -9.96
C GLN A 150 10.27 17.21 -11.16
N TRP A 151 10.28 16.41 -12.22
CA TRP A 151 10.94 16.71 -13.47
C TRP A 151 10.19 16.12 -14.66
N THR A 152 10.47 16.59 -15.88
CA THR A 152 9.94 15.94 -17.08
C THR A 152 10.25 14.43 -17.02
N CYS A 153 9.26 13.58 -17.26
CA CYS A 153 9.45 12.13 -17.25
C CYS A 153 10.44 11.71 -18.34
N ARG A 154 11.39 10.90 -17.95
CA ARG A 154 12.41 10.30 -18.80
C ARG A 154 12.62 8.85 -18.39
N ASP A 155 13.16 8.06 -19.28
CA ASP A 155 13.65 6.73 -18.93
C ASP A 155 15.06 6.86 -18.36
N SER A 156 15.14 7.18 -17.08
CA SER A 156 16.40 7.41 -16.36
C SER A 156 16.30 6.92 -14.91
N ALA A 157 17.39 6.34 -14.42
CA ALA A 157 17.44 5.70 -13.09
C ALA A 157 17.16 6.66 -11.93
N ASP A 158 17.40 7.97 -12.08
CA ASP A 158 17.09 8.98 -11.06
C ASP A 158 15.60 9.22 -10.87
N GLN A 159 14.75 8.71 -11.80
CA GLN A 159 13.30 8.76 -11.73
C GLN A 159 12.66 7.41 -11.39
N ALA A 160 13.45 6.32 -11.38
CA ALA A 160 12.97 5.00 -11.01
C ALA A 160 13.01 4.79 -9.48
N TRP A 161 11.89 4.34 -8.91
CA TRP A 161 11.69 4.15 -7.48
C TRP A 161 11.29 2.71 -7.19
N LEU A 162 12.20 1.92 -6.68
CA LEU A 162 11.99 0.51 -6.36
C LEU A 162 11.22 0.38 -5.06
N MET A 163 10.08 -0.30 -5.09
CA MET A 163 9.35 -0.68 -3.87
C MET A 163 10.02 -1.90 -3.22
N ARG A 164 10.55 -1.74 -1.98
CA ARG A 164 11.31 -2.74 -1.24
C ARG A 164 10.70 -3.00 0.15
#